data_25056f2be114c048ee49b60ab797a0c9
#
_entry.id   25056f2be114c048ee49b60ab797a0c9
#
_cell.length_a   1.000
_cell.length_b   1.000
_cell.length_c   1.000
_cell.angle_alpha   90.00
_cell.angle_beta   90.00
_cell.angle_gamma   90.00
#
_symmetry.space_group_name_H-M   'P 1'
#
loop_
_entity.id
_entity.type
_entity.pdbx_description
1 polymer ?
#
loop_
_entity_poly.entity_id
_entity_poly.type
_entity_poly.pdbx_seq_one_letter_code
_entity_poly.pdbx_strand_id
1 'polypeptide(L)'
;MSNSRRDADMRSNLTNSPPLPEWATGIGTANMSSGTSIFDPVLCELAYRWFCPPGGTILDPFAGGSVRGVVAGVLGRRYVGVELRGEQVAANVEQGRAICPDADVTWIQGDSAKVVPGLDVRADFVFGCPPYADLEVYSDDPADLSNMPYEKFLGLYRAIIAACVSKMKPDTFAAFVVGDVRDKRGMYRGFPWHTVQAFEDAGARLYNEAVLVTSVGSLPLRVGKQFDSGRKLGKTHQNVLVFIKGDPKKATAAVGPCDFGDVPTGDDDGAAE
;
A
#
# COMPACT_ATOMS: atom_id res chain seq x y z
N MET A 1 11.07 -33.07 -1.51
CA MET A 1 11.31 -33.35 -0.07
C MET A 1 10.56 -32.34 0.76
N SER A 2 9.62 -32.83 1.52
CA SER A 2 8.39 -32.22 1.97
C SER A 2 8.53 -31.10 3.01
N ASN A 3 7.58 -30.15 2.99
CA ASN A 3 7.36 -29.04 3.94
C ASN A 3 7.26 -29.49 5.43
N SER A 4 7.11 -30.77 5.70
CA SER A 4 6.93 -31.32 7.05
C SER A 4 8.18 -31.21 7.97
N ARG A 5 9.39 -31.11 7.41
CA ARG A 5 10.61 -30.90 8.21
C ARG A 5 10.81 -29.46 8.68
N ARG A 6 10.31 -28.47 7.92
CA ARG A 6 10.39 -27.06 8.31
C ARG A 6 9.44 -26.74 9.47
N ASP A 7 8.27 -27.36 9.50
CA ASP A 7 7.28 -27.16 10.57
C ASP A 7 7.70 -27.81 11.89
N ALA A 8 8.44 -28.93 11.83
CA ALA A 8 8.97 -29.59 13.03
C ALA A 8 10.10 -28.78 13.68
N ASP A 9 11.02 -28.21 12.87
CA ASP A 9 12.10 -27.34 13.37
C ASP A 9 11.58 -26.02 13.97
N MET A 10 10.47 -25.50 13.46
CA MET A 10 9.85 -24.30 14.03
C MET A 10 9.21 -24.55 15.41
N ARG A 11 8.64 -25.73 15.63
CA ARG A 11 8.02 -26.10 16.91
C ARG A 11 9.04 -26.39 18.02
N SER A 12 10.19 -26.96 17.68
CA SER A 12 11.24 -27.26 18.66
C SER A 12 11.93 -26.00 19.23
N ASN A 13 11.97 -24.91 18.47
CA ASN A 13 12.56 -23.64 18.90
C ASN A 13 11.61 -22.79 19.78
N LEU A 14 10.32 -23.09 19.81
CA LEU A 14 9.34 -22.36 20.63
C LEU A 14 9.33 -22.83 22.10
N THR A 15 9.84 -24.01 22.42
CA THR A 15 9.81 -24.57 23.76
C THR A 15 10.91 -24.07 24.69
N ASN A 16 11.93 -23.39 24.17
CA ASN A 16 13.08 -22.86 24.96
C ASN A 16 13.13 -21.33 25.02
N SER A 17 12.09 -20.62 24.57
CA SER A 17 12.05 -19.17 24.72
C SER A 17 11.55 -18.78 26.12
N PRO A 18 12.12 -17.77 26.78
CA PRO A 18 11.62 -17.27 28.04
C PRO A 18 10.15 -16.80 27.85
N PRO A 19 9.31 -16.90 28.90
CA PRO A 19 7.93 -16.45 28.82
C PRO A 19 7.88 -14.97 28.41
N LEU A 20 6.94 -14.65 27.52
CA LEU A 20 6.72 -13.27 27.09
C LEU A 20 6.35 -12.41 28.31
N PRO A 21 6.85 -11.18 28.40
CA PRO A 21 6.47 -10.28 29.49
C PRO A 21 4.96 -10.01 29.49
N GLU A 22 4.38 -9.79 30.65
CA GLU A 22 2.93 -9.68 30.87
C GLU A 22 2.22 -8.67 29.94
N TRP A 23 2.90 -7.58 29.57
CA TRP A 23 2.39 -6.59 28.62
C TRP A 23 2.24 -7.13 27.19
N ALA A 24 2.92 -8.21 26.83
CA ALA A 24 2.86 -8.83 25.50
C ALA A 24 1.73 -9.89 25.39
N THR A 25 1.17 -10.32 26.50
CA THR A 25 0.12 -11.36 26.51
C THR A 25 -1.27 -10.82 26.17
N GLY A 26 -1.47 -9.49 26.19
CA GLY A 26 -2.73 -8.82 25.85
C GLY A 26 -2.85 -8.42 24.37
N ILE A 27 -1.80 -8.57 23.57
CA ILE A 27 -1.88 -8.36 22.12
C ILE A 27 -2.50 -9.63 21.55
N GLY A 28 -3.81 -9.58 21.31
CA GLY A 28 -4.57 -10.70 20.78
C GLY A 28 -3.84 -11.35 19.62
N THR A 29 -3.74 -12.67 19.66
CA THR A 29 -3.35 -13.51 18.53
C THR A 29 -4.44 -13.40 17.45
N ALA A 30 -4.50 -12.24 16.78
CA ALA A 30 -5.28 -12.10 15.58
C ALA A 30 -4.79 -13.19 14.63
N ASN A 31 -5.69 -14.04 14.20
CA ASN A 31 -5.50 -15.20 13.34
C ASN A 31 -4.36 -14.99 12.32
N MET A 32 -3.19 -15.58 12.58
CA MET A 32 -2.04 -15.59 11.67
C MET A 32 -2.24 -16.57 10.50
N SER A 33 -3.47 -16.97 10.20
CA SER A 33 -3.77 -18.04 9.24
C SER A 33 -4.27 -17.59 7.86
N SER A 34 -4.48 -16.30 7.62
CA SER A 34 -4.74 -15.81 6.27
C SER A 34 -3.61 -14.89 5.83
N GLY A 35 -2.77 -15.34 4.91
CA GLY A 35 -1.58 -14.62 4.43
C GLY A 35 -1.87 -13.33 3.65
N THR A 36 -3.04 -12.73 3.82
CA THR A 36 -3.42 -11.49 3.15
C THR A 36 -3.42 -10.34 4.15
N SER A 37 -2.50 -9.41 3.98
CA SER A 37 -2.44 -8.18 4.76
C SER A 37 -3.63 -7.29 4.40
N ILE A 38 -4.41 -6.87 5.40
CA ILE A 38 -5.45 -5.85 5.23
C ILE A 38 -4.76 -4.48 5.15
N PHE A 39 -5.08 -3.72 4.10
CA PHE A 39 -4.55 -2.37 3.94
C PHE A 39 -5.10 -1.45 5.04
N ASP A 40 -4.28 -0.55 5.56
CA ASP A 40 -4.66 0.34 6.66
C ASP A 40 -5.72 1.36 6.20
N PRO A 41 -6.96 1.32 6.77
CA PRO A 41 -8.03 2.25 6.40
C PRO A 41 -7.73 3.68 6.83
N VAL A 42 -6.98 3.91 7.92
CA VAL A 42 -6.60 5.25 8.37
C VAL A 42 -5.66 5.90 7.39
N LEU A 43 -4.69 5.14 6.86
CA LEU A 43 -3.81 5.65 5.81
C LEU A 43 -4.59 6.01 4.53
N CYS A 44 -5.61 5.21 4.16
CA CYS A 44 -6.48 5.55 3.03
C CYS A 44 -7.20 6.87 3.28
N GLU A 45 -7.82 7.02 4.44
CA GLU A 45 -8.55 8.23 4.79
C GLU A 45 -7.66 9.46 4.75
N LEU A 46 -6.49 9.41 5.38
CA LEU A 46 -5.51 10.50 5.38
C LEU A 46 -5.08 10.86 3.94
N ALA A 47 -4.70 9.86 3.14
CA ALA A 47 -4.28 10.08 1.76
C ALA A 47 -5.39 10.73 0.92
N TYR A 48 -6.64 10.30 1.09
CA TYR A 48 -7.77 10.83 0.34
C TYR A 48 -8.16 12.22 0.79
N ARG A 49 -8.14 12.51 2.10
CA ARG A 49 -8.42 13.86 2.62
C ARG A 49 -7.35 14.88 2.24
N TRP A 50 -6.09 14.46 2.20
CA TRP A 50 -4.96 15.38 1.95
C TRP A 50 -4.67 15.62 0.48
N PHE A 51 -4.97 14.65 -0.40
CA PHE A 51 -4.49 14.69 -1.78
C PHE A 51 -5.58 14.51 -2.85
N CYS A 52 -6.81 14.19 -2.47
CA CYS A 52 -7.93 14.03 -3.38
C CYS A 52 -9.04 15.04 -3.05
N PRO A 53 -9.49 15.89 -4.00
CA PRO A 53 -10.59 16.81 -3.73
C PRO A 53 -11.87 16.09 -3.34
N PRO A 54 -12.78 16.74 -2.58
CA PRO A 54 -14.11 16.19 -2.32
C PRO A 54 -14.83 15.84 -3.62
N GLY A 55 -15.47 14.66 -3.68
CA GLY A 55 -16.11 14.15 -4.88
C GLY A 55 -15.16 13.75 -6.03
N GLY A 56 -13.85 13.86 -5.81
CA GLY A 56 -12.84 13.51 -6.82
C GLY A 56 -12.77 12.03 -7.14
N THR A 57 -12.20 11.72 -8.29
CA THR A 57 -12.03 10.35 -8.78
C THR A 57 -10.65 9.80 -8.42
N ILE A 58 -10.63 8.65 -7.75
CA ILE A 58 -9.43 7.91 -7.38
C ILE A 58 -9.24 6.75 -8.36
N LEU A 59 -8.04 6.63 -8.93
CA LEU A 59 -7.63 5.48 -9.74
C LEU A 59 -6.60 4.66 -8.94
N ASP A 60 -6.87 3.37 -8.78
CA ASP A 60 -6.00 2.41 -8.09
C ASP A 60 -5.66 1.25 -9.03
N PRO A 61 -4.41 1.18 -9.54
CA PRO A 61 -4.03 0.11 -10.46
C PRO A 61 -3.71 -1.22 -9.75
N PHE A 62 -3.72 -1.28 -8.44
CA PHE A 62 -3.38 -2.46 -7.64
C PHE A 62 -4.38 -2.65 -6.50
N ALA A 63 -5.67 -2.71 -6.83
CA ALA A 63 -6.76 -2.59 -5.87
C ALA A 63 -6.69 -3.60 -4.70
N GLY A 64 -6.22 -4.83 -4.94
CA GLY A 64 -6.16 -5.85 -3.88
C GLY A 64 -7.51 -6.01 -3.17
N GLY A 65 -7.52 -5.94 -1.84
CA GLY A 65 -8.73 -5.99 -1.04
C GLY A 65 -9.60 -4.72 -1.13
N SER A 66 -10.81 -4.79 -0.56
CA SER A 66 -11.86 -3.77 -0.68
C SER A 66 -11.57 -2.44 0.03
N VAL A 67 -10.65 -2.41 1.00
CA VAL A 67 -10.48 -1.29 1.95
C VAL A 67 -10.33 0.06 1.24
N ARG A 68 -9.45 0.14 0.24
CA ARG A 68 -9.20 1.42 -0.45
C ARG A 68 -10.44 1.95 -1.18
N GLY A 69 -11.21 1.06 -1.82
CA GLY A 69 -12.46 1.43 -2.47
C GLY A 69 -13.56 1.78 -1.47
N VAL A 70 -13.71 0.99 -0.40
CA VAL A 70 -14.73 1.25 0.64
C VAL A 70 -14.49 2.59 1.33
N VAL A 71 -13.23 2.88 1.73
CA VAL A 71 -12.91 4.17 2.36
C VAL A 71 -13.16 5.33 1.39
N ALA A 72 -12.82 5.18 0.10
CA ALA A 72 -13.14 6.19 -0.91
C ALA A 72 -14.65 6.44 -1.00
N GLY A 73 -15.45 5.38 -1.06
CA GLY A 73 -16.92 5.45 -1.11
C GLY A 73 -17.51 6.12 0.12
N VAL A 74 -17.11 5.73 1.33
CA VAL A 74 -17.57 6.33 2.59
C VAL A 74 -17.22 7.82 2.65
N LEU A 75 -16.10 8.23 2.08
CA LEU A 75 -15.70 9.64 1.98
C LEU A 75 -16.32 10.39 0.80
N GLY A 76 -17.27 9.79 0.09
CA GLY A 76 -17.97 10.41 -1.04
C GLY A 76 -17.10 10.67 -2.27
N ARG A 77 -16.07 9.86 -2.47
CA ARG A 77 -15.18 9.92 -3.65
C ARG A 77 -15.52 8.80 -4.61
N ARG A 78 -15.41 9.07 -5.90
CA ARG A 78 -15.46 8.01 -6.91
C ARG A 78 -14.19 7.19 -6.88
N TYR A 79 -14.32 5.86 -6.96
CA TYR A 79 -13.18 4.96 -6.98
C TYR A 79 -13.24 4.01 -8.17
N VAL A 80 -12.11 3.87 -8.87
CA VAL A 80 -11.91 2.89 -9.93
C VAL A 80 -10.64 2.10 -9.62
N GLY A 81 -10.82 0.85 -9.19
CA GLY A 81 -9.72 -0.06 -8.86
C GLY A 81 -9.60 -1.18 -9.88
N VAL A 82 -8.36 -1.55 -10.23
CA VAL A 82 -8.07 -2.71 -11.08
C VAL A 82 -7.42 -3.80 -10.24
N GLU A 83 -7.98 -5.01 -10.30
CA GLU A 83 -7.50 -6.19 -9.59
C GLU A 83 -7.44 -7.38 -10.56
N LEU A 84 -6.33 -8.10 -10.52
CA LEU A 84 -6.08 -9.23 -11.42
C LEU A 84 -7.02 -10.42 -11.15
N ARG A 85 -7.24 -10.74 -9.87
CA ARG A 85 -7.96 -11.94 -9.43
C ARG A 85 -9.47 -11.72 -9.37
N GLY A 86 -10.21 -12.52 -10.13
CA GLY A 86 -11.68 -12.40 -10.21
C GLY A 86 -12.39 -12.66 -8.89
N GLU A 87 -11.92 -13.63 -8.09
CA GLU A 87 -12.48 -13.91 -6.78
C GLU A 87 -12.31 -12.74 -5.80
N GLN A 88 -11.18 -12.01 -5.89
CA GLN A 88 -10.97 -10.83 -5.08
C GLN A 88 -11.89 -9.68 -5.51
N VAL A 89 -12.08 -9.50 -6.81
CA VAL A 89 -13.04 -8.51 -7.34
C VAL A 89 -14.46 -8.81 -6.85
N ALA A 90 -14.89 -10.08 -6.90
CA ALA A 90 -16.20 -10.48 -6.43
C ALA A 90 -16.40 -10.18 -4.93
N ALA A 91 -15.41 -10.52 -4.10
CA ALA A 91 -15.42 -10.22 -2.67
C ALA A 91 -15.43 -8.71 -2.39
N ASN A 92 -14.67 -7.92 -3.14
CA ASN A 92 -14.65 -6.46 -3.02
C ASN A 92 -16.00 -5.83 -3.33
N VAL A 93 -16.66 -6.29 -4.41
CA VAL A 93 -18.01 -5.83 -4.81
C VAL A 93 -19.05 -6.17 -3.75
N GLU A 94 -18.99 -7.38 -3.18
CA GLU A 94 -19.89 -7.78 -2.10
C GLU A 94 -19.74 -6.90 -0.87
N GLN A 95 -18.49 -6.69 -0.42
CA GLN A 95 -18.19 -5.83 0.74
C GLN A 95 -18.55 -4.36 0.47
N GLY A 96 -18.26 -3.85 -0.72
CA GLY A 96 -18.63 -2.50 -1.11
C GLY A 96 -20.14 -2.27 -1.04
N ARG A 97 -20.93 -3.21 -1.57
CA ARG A 97 -22.41 -3.16 -1.50
C ARG A 97 -22.93 -3.23 -0.08
N ALA A 98 -22.27 -4.00 0.79
CA ALA A 98 -22.69 -4.14 2.18
C ALA A 98 -22.39 -2.89 3.03
N ILE A 99 -21.30 -2.18 2.75
CA ILE A 99 -20.80 -1.08 3.59
C ILE A 99 -21.21 0.29 3.03
N CYS A 100 -21.11 0.48 1.73
CA CYS A 100 -21.38 1.75 1.06
C CYS A 100 -22.20 1.53 -0.24
N PRO A 101 -23.46 1.06 -0.13
CA PRO A 101 -24.28 0.62 -1.29
C PRO A 101 -24.51 1.70 -2.34
N ASP A 102 -24.57 2.96 -1.93
CA ASP A 102 -24.85 4.11 -2.80
C ASP A 102 -23.59 4.81 -3.32
N ALA A 103 -22.39 4.29 -3.00
CA ALA A 103 -21.15 4.91 -3.40
C ALA A 103 -20.75 4.54 -4.85
N ASP A 104 -20.13 5.48 -5.55
CA ASP A 104 -19.58 5.27 -6.90
C ASP A 104 -18.21 4.58 -6.82
N VAL A 105 -18.24 3.28 -6.50
CA VAL A 105 -17.04 2.45 -6.32
C VAL A 105 -17.10 1.28 -7.30
N THR A 106 -16.05 1.16 -8.12
CA THR A 106 -15.95 0.12 -9.15
C THR A 106 -14.64 -0.65 -9.03
N TRP A 107 -14.72 -1.98 -9.04
CA TRP A 107 -13.57 -2.86 -9.22
C TRP A 107 -13.65 -3.55 -10.57
N ILE A 108 -12.57 -3.46 -11.34
CA ILE A 108 -12.45 -4.02 -12.69
C ILE A 108 -11.46 -5.18 -12.63
N GLN A 109 -11.90 -6.36 -13.07
CA GLN A 109 -11.00 -7.49 -13.18
C GLN A 109 -10.07 -7.34 -14.38
N GLY A 110 -8.77 -7.52 -14.18
CA GLY A 110 -7.81 -7.65 -15.26
C GLY A 110 -6.39 -7.21 -14.91
N ASP A 111 -5.52 -7.41 -15.88
CA ASP A 111 -4.13 -6.96 -15.84
C ASP A 111 -4.07 -5.43 -16.04
N SER A 112 -3.57 -4.72 -15.04
CA SER A 112 -3.51 -3.26 -15.04
C SER A 112 -2.71 -2.68 -16.20
N ALA A 113 -1.70 -3.39 -16.68
CA ALA A 113 -0.94 -2.95 -17.86
C ALA A 113 -1.82 -2.91 -19.14
N LYS A 114 -2.89 -3.72 -19.18
CA LYS A 114 -3.83 -3.78 -20.32
C LYS A 114 -5.09 -2.95 -20.06
N VAL A 115 -5.60 -2.98 -18.84
CA VAL A 115 -6.88 -2.35 -18.48
C VAL A 115 -6.74 -0.84 -18.37
N VAL A 116 -5.76 -0.33 -17.60
CA VAL A 116 -5.62 1.10 -17.31
C VAL A 116 -5.52 1.96 -18.56
N PRO A 117 -4.75 1.61 -19.62
CA PRO A 117 -4.68 2.41 -20.85
C PRO A 117 -6.05 2.62 -21.52
N GLY A 118 -6.93 1.61 -21.47
CA GLY A 118 -8.25 1.62 -22.11
C GLY A 118 -9.36 2.29 -21.27
N LEU A 119 -9.11 2.65 -20.00
CA LEU A 119 -10.14 3.27 -19.15
C LEU A 119 -10.49 4.68 -19.62
N ASP A 120 -11.78 4.99 -19.68
CA ASP A 120 -12.28 6.36 -19.82
C ASP A 120 -12.41 7.01 -18.44
N VAL A 121 -11.25 7.31 -17.83
CA VAL A 121 -11.12 7.90 -16.50
C VAL A 121 -10.19 9.10 -16.54
N ARG A 122 -10.60 10.17 -15.86
CA ARG A 122 -9.78 11.34 -15.56
C ARG A 122 -9.63 11.43 -14.05
N ALA A 123 -8.50 10.94 -13.55
CA ALA A 123 -8.24 10.81 -12.12
C ALA A 123 -7.86 12.15 -11.47
N ASP A 124 -8.48 12.43 -10.35
CA ASP A 124 -8.10 13.53 -9.43
C ASP A 124 -7.01 13.09 -8.47
N PHE A 125 -6.90 11.79 -8.26
CA PHE A 125 -5.86 11.18 -7.43
C PHE A 125 -5.55 9.76 -7.92
N VAL A 126 -4.28 9.39 -7.93
CA VAL A 126 -3.86 8.01 -8.14
C VAL A 126 -3.29 7.48 -6.83
N PHE A 127 -3.83 6.37 -6.34
CA PHE A 127 -3.39 5.77 -5.09
C PHE A 127 -3.15 4.28 -5.27
N GLY A 128 -2.00 3.76 -4.82
CA GLY A 128 -1.69 2.35 -5.01
C GLY A 128 -0.67 1.81 -4.01
N CYS A 129 -0.77 0.49 -3.80
CA CYS A 129 0.23 -0.30 -3.11
C CYS A 129 0.55 -1.51 -4.00
N PRO A 130 1.63 -1.44 -4.77
CA PRO A 130 1.97 -2.51 -5.72
C PRO A 130 2.43 -3.78 -5.00
N PRO A 131 2.33 -4.95 -5.66
CA PRO A 131 2.95 -6.17 -5.16
C PRO A 131 4.47 -6.03 -5.13
N TYR A 132 5.11 -6.74 -4.21
CA TYR A 132 6.56 -6.68 -4.00
C TYR A 132 7.32 -7.74 -4.80
N ALA A 133 7.10 -7.82 -6.11
CA ALA A 133 7.78 -8.77 -7.00
C ALA A 133 7.78 -10.20 -6.41
N ASP A 134 8.93 -10.88 -6.38
CA ASP A 134 9.11 -12.25 -5.95
C ASP A 134 9.07 -12.51 -4.41
N LEU A 135 8.57 -11.55 -3.61
CA LEU A 135 8.43 -11.74 -2.15
C LEU A 135 7.11 -12.43 -1.76
N GLU A 136 6.06 -12.16 -2.49
CA GLU A 136 4.72 -12.70 -2.21
C GLU A 136 4.15 -13.23 -3.53
N VAL A 137 3.74 -14.48 -3.55
CA VAL A 137 3.05 -15.08 -4.71
C VAL A 137 1.56 -15.00 -4.43
N TYR A 138 0.84 -14.22 -5.22
CA TYR A 138 -0.61 -14.01 -5.03
C TYR A 138 -1.47 -14.95 -5.87
N SER A 139 -0.96 -15.41 -7.00
CA SER A 139 -1.66 -16.37 -7.88
C SER A 139 -0.68 -17.13 -8.78
N ASP A 140 -1.17 -18.16 -9.47
CA ASP A 140 -0.40 -18.88 -10.51
C ASP A 140 -0.54 -18.22 -11.90
N ASP A 141 -1.22 -17.06 -12.00
CA ASP A 141 -1.43 -16.36 -13.27
C ASP A 141 -0.09 -15.82 -13.80
N PRO A 142 0.28 -16.11 -15.06
CA PRO A 142 1.48 -15.56 -15.69
C PRO A 142 1.50 -14.02 -15.79
N ALA A 143 0.34 -13.36 -15.67
CA ALA A 143 0.21 -11.90 -15.62
C ALA A 143 0.44 -11.34 -14.21
N ASP A 144 0.50 -12.19 -13.18
CA ASP A 144 0.78 -11.76 -11.81
C ASP A 144 2.22 -11.23 -11.73
N LEU A 145 2.34 -9.97 -11.40
CA LEU A 145 3.62 -9.29 -11.25
C LEU A 145 4.54 -9.95 -10.22
N SER A 146 3.95 -10.63 -9.22
CA SER A 146 4.70 -11.31 -8.16
C SER A 146 5.45 -12.56 -8.63
N ASN A 147 5.07 -13.11 -9.80
CA ASN A 147 5.68 -14.32 -10.37
C ASN A 147 6.82 -14.03 -11.36
N MET A 148 7.14 -12.74 -11.58
CA MET A 148 8.07 -12.36 -12.63
C MET A 148 9.49 -12.12 -12.14
N PRO A 149 10.52 -12.36 -12.98
CA PRO A 149 11.85 -11.81 -12.72
C PRO A 149 11.79 -10.29 -12.54
N TYR A 150 12.59 -9.76 -11.62
CA TYR A 150 12.49 -8.36 -11.19
C TYR A 150 12.58 -7.34 -12.32
N GLU A 151 13.44 -7.57 -13.31
CA GLU A 151 13.57 -6.67 -14.47
C GLU A 151 12.29 -6.63 -15.33
N LYS A 152 11.66 -7.80 -15.54
CA LYS A 152 10.38 -7.87 -16.24
C LYS A 152 9.28 -7.19 -15.43
N PHE A 153 9.24 -7.44 -14.12
CA PHE A 153 8.35 -6.74 -13.18
C PHE A 153 8.50 -5.23 -13.31
N LEU A 154 9.73 -4.69 -13.25
CA LEU A 154 9.98 -3.25 -13.37
C LEU A 154 9.49 -2.67 -14.70
N GLY A 155 9.67 -3.39 -15.80
CA GLY A 155 9.19 -2.95 -17.10
C GLY A 155 7.67 -2.77 -17.13
N LEU A 156 6.91 -3.75 -16.64
CA LEU A 156 5.45 -3.68 -16.54
C LEU A 156 4.99 -2.65 -15.51
N TYR A 157 5.64 -2.59 -14.37
CA TYR A 157 5.35 -1.61 -13.32
C TYR A 157 5.47 -0.17 -13.85
N ARG A 158 6.55 0.14 -14.57
CA ARG A 158 6.74 1.44 -15.24
C ARG A 158 5.64 1.73 -16.26
N ALA A 159 5.26 0.74 -17.06
CA ALA A 159 4.17 0.88 -18.02
C ALA A 159 2.82 1.19 -17.34
N ILE A 160 2.51 0.50 -16.22
CA ILE A 160 1.29 0.77 -15.42
C ILE A 160 1.32 2.18 -14.85
N ILE A 161 2.45 2.62 -14.27
CA ILE A 161 2.59 3.98 -13.73
C ILE A 161 2.41 5.02 -14.85
N ALA A 162 3.05 4.83 -15.99
CA ALA A 162 2.90 5.74 -17.14
C ALA A 162 1.44 5.84 -17.60
N ALA A 163 0.73 4.70 -17.66
CA ALA A 163 -0.70 4.69 -17.97
C ALA A 163 -1.51 5.45 -16.90
N CYS A 164 -1.23 5.24 -15.61
CA CYS A 164 -1.91 5.98 -14.54
C CYS A 164 -1.66 7.49 -14.63
N VAL A 165 -0.40 7.90 -14.83
CA VAL A 165 -0.05 9.33 -14.96
C VAL A 165 -0.72 9.96 -16.19
N SER A 166 -0.88 9.20 -17.30
CA SER A 166 -1.64 9.68 -18.46
C SER A 166 -3.12 9.95 -18.15
N LYS A 167 -3.71 9.20 -17.22
CA LYS A 167 -5.10 9.38 -16.76
C LYS A 167 -5.26 10.48 -15.72
N MET A 168 -4.20 10.92 -15.04
CA MET A 168 -4.27 12.03 -14.11
C MET A 168 -4.65 13.33 -14.82
N LYS A 169 -5.53 14.12 -14.18
CA LYS A 169 -5.77 15.51 -14.56
C LYS A 169 -4.49 16.35 -14.35
N PRO A 170 -4.35 17.50 -15.01
CA PRO A 170 -3.33 18.47 -14.63
C PRO A 170 -3.53 18.93 -13.19
N ASP A 171 -2.44 19.30 -12.53
CA ASP A 171 -2.43 19.86 -11.18
C ASP A 171 -3.13 18.93 -10.16
N THR A 172 -2.70 17.64 -10.14
CA THR A 172 -3.22 16.62 -9.23
C THR A 172 -2.10 15.79 -8.63
N PHE A 173 -2.40 15.15 -7.49
CA PHE A 173 -1.45 14.31 -6.78
C PHE A 173 -1.60 12.83 -7.12
N ALA A 174 -0.53 12.07 -6.85
CA ALA A 174 -0.56 10.62 -6.73
C ALA A 174 0.21 10.21 -5.48
N ALA A 175 -0.14 9.06 -4.87
CA ALA A 175 0.63 8.51 -3.77
C ALA A 175 0.75 6.99 -3.87
N PHE A 176 1.94 6.47 -3.59
CA PHE A 176 2.24 5.04 -3.60
C PHE A 176 2.87 4.61 -2.29
N VAL A 177 2.34 3.54 -1.72
CA VAL A 177 2.88 2.91 -0.51
C VAL A 177 3.81 1.79 -0.95
N VAL A 178 5.10 1.97 -0.72
CA VAL A 178 6.14 1.03 -1.16
C VAL A 178 7.15 0.74 -0.07
N GLY A 179 7.64 -0.48 -0.03
CA GLY A 179 8.76 -0.88 0.81
C GLY A 179 9.94 -1.33 -0.03
N ASP A 180 11.15 -1.16 0.48
CA ASP A 180 12.29 -1.76 -0.21
C ASP A 180 12.39 -3.25 0.08
N VAL A 181 12.79 -4.01 -0.92
CA VAL A 181 12.88 -5.45 -0.92
C VAL A 181 14.31 -5.91 -1.17
N ARG A 182 14.68 -7.07 -0.61
CA ARG A 182 16.01 -7.65 -0.82
C ARG A 182 15.93 -8.75 -1.88
N ASP A 183 16.96 -8.80 -2.71
CA ASP A 183 17.17 -9.91 -3.62
C ASP A 183 17.60 -11.21 -2.87
N LYS A 184 17.76 -12.32 -3.61
CA LYS A 184 18.20 -13.62 -3.06
C LYS A 184 19.61 -13.56 -2.42
N ARG A 185 20.42 -12.57 -2.78
CA ARG A 185 21.77 -12.32 -2.21
C ARG A 185 21.70 -11.43 -0.97
N GLY A 186 20.52 -10.86 -0.65
CA GLY A 186 20.28 -10.01 0.50
C GLY A 186 20.53 -8.52 0.26
N MET A 187 20.75 -8.10 -0.99
CA MET A 187 20.93 -6.69 -1.34
C MET A 187 19.56 -6.02 -1.56
N TYR A 188 19.39 -4.78 -1.12
CA TYR A 188 18.23 -4.00 -1.45
C TYR A 188 18.16 -3.74 -2.96
N ARG A 189 16.95 -3.86 -3.51
CA ARG A 189 16.68 -3.59 -4.93
C ARG A 189 16.46 -2.11 -5.24
N GLY A 190 16.25 -1.28 -4.22
CA GLY A 190 15.95 0.13 -4.38
C GLY A 190 14.55 0.37 -4.95
N PHE A 191 13.56 -0.44 -4.58
CA PHE A 191 12.22 -0.36 -5.17
C PHE A 191 11.53 1.00 -4.95
N PRO A 192 11.64 1.69 -3.80
CA PRO A 192 11.14 3.07 -3.67
C PRO A 192 11.79 4.01 -4.69
N TRP A 193 13.09 3.89 -4.93
CA TRP A 193 13.80 4.68 -5.94
C TRP A 193 13.29 4.38 -7.37
N HIS A 194 13.10 3.12 -7.72
CA HIS A 194 12.54 2.74 -9.01
C HIS A 194 11.12 3.26 -9.19
N THR A 195 10.35 3.38 -8.11
CA THR A 195 9.02 4.00 -8.13
C THR A 195 9.12 5.49 -8.45
N VAL A 196 10.05 6.21 -7.79
CA VAL A 196 10.30 7.64 -8.09
C VAL A 196 10.65 7.82 -9.56
N GLN A 197 11.62 7.05 -10.06
CA GLN A 197 12.00 7.14 -11.49
C GLN A 197 10.84 6.86 -12.44
N ALA A 198 9.99 5.86 -12.14
CA ALA A 198 8.85 5.53 -12.98
C ALA A 198 7.83 6.68 -13.09
N PHE A 199 7.57 7.39 -11.99
CA PHE A 199 6.70 8.55 -11.99
C PHE A 199 7.34 9.75 -12.69
N GLU A 200 8.63 10.01 -12.48
CA GLU A 200 9.35 11.11 -13.13
C GLU A 200 9.44 10.91 -14.64
N ASP A 201 9.77 9.70 -15.10
CA ASP A 201 9.76 9.33 -16.51
C ASP A 201 8.38 9.51 -17.16
N ALA A 202 7.31 9.34 -16.39
CA ALA A 202 5.92 9.54 -16.82
C ALA A 202 5.43 11.00 -16.74
N GLY A 203 6.22 11.92 -16.16
CA GLY A 203 5.90 13.35 -16.08
C GLY A 203 5.23 13.79 -14.77
N ALA A 204 5.32 13.00 -13.70
CA ALA A 204 4.93 13.39 -12.35
C ALA A 204 6.17 13.40 -11.45
N ARG A 205 6.35 14.43 -10.63
CA ARG A 205 7.56 14.63 -9.82
C ARG A 205 7.33 14.24 -8.38
N LEU A 206 8.35 13.65 -7.74
CA LEU A 206 8.31 13.42 -6.30
C LEU A 206 8.12 14.76 -5.57
N TYR A 207 7.14 14.82 -4.68
CA TYR A 207 6.76 16.04 -3.99
C TYR A 207 6.89 15.92 -2.46
N ASN A 208 6.38 14.83 -1.89
CA ASN A 208 6.50 14.53 -0.46
C ASN A 208 6.86 13.07 -0.23
N GLU A 209 7.41 12.81 0.93
CA GLU A 209 7.62 11.46 1.47
C GLU A 209 7.14 11.42 2.92
N ALA A 210 6.42 10.36 3.28
CA ALA A 210 6.10 10.03 4.66
C ALA A 210 6.53 8.60 4.96
N VAL A 211 6.75 8.30 6.23
CA VAL A 211 7.10 6.97 6.72
C VAL A 211 5.89 6.35 7.41
N LEU A 212 5.36 5.27 6.84
CA LEU A 212 4.36 4.44 7.48
C LEU A 212 5.07 3.45 8.42
N VAL A 213 4.97 3.68 9.71
CA VAL A 213 5.49 2.73 10.71
C VAL A 213 4.54 1.56 10.82
N THR A 214 5.05 0.36 10.55
CA THR A 214 4.28 -0.88 10.67
C THR A 214 4.54 -1.57 12.00
N SER A 215 3.62 -2.44 12.42
CA SER A 215 3.81 -3.23 13.64
C SER A 215 5.08 -4.09 13.54
N VAL A 216 5.75 -4.27 14.68
CA VAL A 216 6.98 -5.06 14.76
C VAL A 216 6.76 -6.53 14.38
N GLY A 217 5.57 -7.07 14.67
CA GLY A 217 5.16 -8.43 14.30
C GLY A 217 6.18 -9.49 14.74
N SER A 218 6.52 -10.40 13.85
CA SER A 218 7.49 -11.48 14.09
C SER A 218 8.97 -11.05 13.93
N LEU A 219 9.25 -9.78 13.69
CA LEU A 219 10.62 -9.29 13.46
C LEU A 219 11.57 -9.61 14.62
N PRO A 220 11.21 -9.44 15.91
CA PRO A 220 12.09 -9.76 17.02
C PRO A 220 12.58 -11.21 17.03
N LEU A 221 11.76 -12.15 16.55
CA LEU A 221 12.10 -13.56 16.47
C LEU A 221 13.17 -13.87 15.41
N ARG A 222 13.33 -13.00 14.43
CA ARG A 222 14.20 -13.22 13.26
C ARG A 222 15.42 -12.32 13.21
N VAL A 223 15.33 -11.13 13.80
CA VAL A 223 16.34 -10.09 13.62
C VAL A 223 17.71 -10.49 14.17
N GLY A 224 17.77 -11.14 15.34
CA GLY A 224 19.01 -11.60 15.94
C GLY A 224 19.78 -12.53 14.99
N LYS A 225 19.14 -13.60 14.54
CA LYS A 225 19.76 -14.55 13.61
C LYS A 225 20.18 -13.90 12.29
N GLN A 226 19.39 -12.99 11.76
CA GLN A 226 19.72 -12.27 10.52
C GLN A 226 20.87 -11.30 10.71
N PHE A 227 20.96 -10.65 11.88
CA PHE A 227 22.08 -9.77 12.20
C PHE A 227 23.38 -10.56 12.39
N ASP A 228 23.34 -11.65 13.14
CA ASP A 228 24.51 -12.49 13.40
C ASP A 228 25.09 -13.10 12.11
N SER A 229 24.22 -13.60 11.23
CA SER A 229 24.63 -14.26 9.98
C SER A 229 25.01 -13.32 8.86
N GLY A 230 24.53 -12.07 8.84
CA GLY A 230 24.72 -11.19 7.68
C GLY A 230 24.59 -9.71 7.97
N ARG A 231 24.60 -9.30 9.25
CA ARG A 231 24.46 -7.90 9.69
C ARG A 231 23.24 -7.20 9.09
N LYS A 232 22.15 -7.96 8.84
CA LYS A 232 20.91 -7.41 8.30
C LYS A 232 20.11 -6.75 9.40
N LEU A 233 19.80 -5.48 9.23
CA LEU A 233 18.92 -4.75 10.14
C LEU A 233 17.46 -5.07 9.85
N GLY A 234 16.62 -5.08 10.89
CA GLY A 234 15.18 -5.15 10.77
C GLY A 234 14.60 -3.85 10.19
N LYS A 235 13.51 -3.97 9.45
CA LYS A 235 12.76 -2.84 8.89
C LYS A 235 11.29 -2.96 9.29
N THR A 236 10.75 -1.90 9.89
CA THR A 236 9.36 -1.81 10.37
C THR A 236 8.67 -0.58 9.80
N HIS A 237 8.97 -0.26 8.54
CA HIS A 237 8.33 0.86 7.86
C HIS A 237 8.21 0.62 6.37
N GLN A 238 7.26 1.33 5.78
CA GLN A 238 7.11 1.52 4.33
C GLN A 238 7.19 3.02 4.03
N ASN A 239 7.52 3.36 2.79
CA ASN A 239 7.55 4.73 2.32
C ASN A 239 6.20 5.05 1.66
N VAL A 240 5.61 6.18 2.00
CA VAL A 240 4.48 6.76 1.30
C VAL A 240 5.02 7.88 0.42
N LEU A 241 5.23 7.58 -0.86
CA LEU A 241 5.78 8.51 -1.83
C LEU A 241 4.64 9.29 -2.48
N VAL A 242 4.67 10.61 -2.38
CA VAL A 242 3.64 11.48 -2.95
C VAL A 242 4.22 12.23 -4.14
N PHE A 243 3.54 12.17 -5.26
CA PHE A 243 3.92 12.78 -6.53
C PHE A 243 2.94 13.87 -6.92
N ILE A 244 3.43 14.84 -7.70
CA ILE A 244 2.62 15.92 -8.30
C ILE A 244 2.77 15.89 -9.81
N LYS A 245 1.65 15.97 -10.52
CA LYS A 245 1.58 16.26 -11.95
C LYS A 245 1.11 17.69 -12.14
N GLY A 246 2.02 18.61 -12.49
CA GLY A 246 1.72 20.03 -12.67
C GLY A 246 2.05 20.90 -11.46
N ASP A 247 1.17 21.87 -11.14
CA ASP A 247 1.40 22.89 -10.12
C ASP A 247 0.84 22.46 -8.76
N PRO A 248 1.69 22.28 -7.71
CA PRO A 248 1.23 21.87 -6.39
C PRO A 248 0.32 22.88 -5.70
N LYS A 249 0.45 24.20 -5.98
CA LYS A 249 -0.42 25.22 -5.38
C LYS A 249 -1.85 25.10 -5.91
N LYS A 250 -1.98 24.86 -7.23
CA LYS A 250 -3.29 24.63 -7.85
C LYS A 250 -3.91 23.32 -7.36
N ALA A 251 -3.11 22.26 -7.27
CA ALA A 251 -3.55 20.97 -6.73
C ALA A 251 -4.06 21.14 -5.28
N THR A 252 -3.31 21.83 -4.42
CA THR A 252 -3.70 22.10 -3.03
C THR A 252 -4.99 22.93 -2.97
N ALA A 253 -5.12 23.96 -3.81
CA ALA A 253 -6.34 24.76 -3.86
C ALA A 253 -7.57 23.93 -4.28
N ALA A 254 -7.40 22.97 -5.20
CA ALA A 254 -8.47 22.08 -5.63
C ALA A 254 -8.89 21.07 -4.53
N VAL A 255 -7.95 20.58 -3.74
CA VAL A 255 -8.23 19.72 -2.58
C VAL A 255 -8.99 20.47 -1.50
N GLY A 256 -8.67 21.75 -1.31
CA GLY A 256 -9.28 22.59 -0.28
C GLY A 256 -8.63 22.41 1.10
N PRO A 257 -9.21 23.03 2.13
CA PRO A 257 -8.72 22.93 3.49
C PRO A 257 -8.93 21.51 4.06
N CYS A 258 -7.93 21.04 4.80
CA CYS A 258 -8.06 19.80 5.57
C CYS A 258 -8.62 20.14 6.95
N ASP A 259 -9.69 19.46 7.33
CA ASP A 259 -10.18 19.48 8.70
C ASP A 259 -9.42 18.44 9.52
N PHE A 260 -8.65 18.90 10.49
CA PHE A 260 -7.89 18.02 11.41
C PHE A 260 -8.62 17.82 12.75
N GLY A 261 -9.87 18.32 12.85
CA GLY A 261 -10.59 18.38 14.13
C GLY A 261 -9.96 19.40 15.09
N ASP A 262 -10.46 19.41 16.32
CA ASP A 262 -9.88 20.24 17.37
C ASP A 262 -8.51 19.67 17.78
N VAL A 263 -7.44 20.24 17.24
CA VAL A 263 -6.10 19.97 17.74
C VAL A 263 -6.02 20.61 19.11
N PRO A 264 -5.75 19.88 20.22
CA PRO A 264 -5.50 20.52 21.51
C PRO A 264 -4.34 21.48 21.33
N THR A 265 -4.62 22.79 21.35
CA THR A 265 -3.59 23.80 21.44
C THR A 265 -2.92 23.61 22.79
N GLY A 266 -1.64 23.23 22.76
CA GLY A 266 -0.85 22.92 23.98
C GLY A 266 -0.57 24.13 24.87
N ASP A 267 -1.53 25.03 25.05
CA ASP A 267 -1.44 26.26 25.87
C ASP A 267 -2.12 26.08 27.23
N ASP A 268 -2.11 24.86 27.78
CA ASP A 268 -2.49 24.65 29.19
C ASP A 268 -1.22 24.34 30.02
N ASP A 269 -0.21 25.20 29.89
CA ASP A 269 0.81 25.34 30.92
C ASP A 269 0.15 26.00 32.12
N GLY A 270 -0.65 25.21 32.84
CA GLY A 270 -1.17 25.58 34.14
C GLY A 270 -0.02 26.00 35.04
N ALA A 271 0.16 27.33 35.20
CA ALA A 271 0.93 27.87 36.27
C ALA A 271 0.36 27.32 37.58
N ALA A 272 1.03 26.36 38.14
CA ALA A 272 0.82 25.95 39.54
C ALA A 272 1.48 27.03 40.40
N GLU A 273 0.65 27.77 41.12
CA GLU A 273 1.06 28.53 42.31
C GLU A 273 1.54 27.58 43.44
#